data_5d55e1340df23576cc9760f243392032
#
_entry.id   5d55e1340df23576cc9760f243392032
#
_cell.length_a   1.000
_cell.length_b   1.000
_cell.length_c   1.000
_cell.angle_alpha   90.00
_cell.angle_beta   90.00
_cell.angle_gamma   90.00
#
_symmetry.space_group_name_H-M   'P 1'
#
loop_
_entity.id
_entity.type
_entity.pdbx_description
1 polymer ?
#
loop_
_entity_poly.entity_id
_entity_poly.type
_entity_poly.pdbx_seq_one_letter_code
_entity_poly.pdbx_strand_id
1 'polypeptide(L)'
;MRKLLISIIGLAVAVCSCNQHEQAARGPVKMIIETDMGNDIDDALALAMALRAVENGQAELLAVGCHKNCPTAAAFTDAVCTFYGHPEVPVAMSVTPVQEFSNYTDYTTVEKDFVKSRDEYPEPVALYRKILAAQPDHSVTFVSLGFGTTLAQLLESAPDEHSLLNGVDLVARKTVGLSVMAGSYGEKKRAEYNVKNDVPAMQKVFAQWPTAIWQNPFEIGKQTMYPGALIEQNLGYYEPNPVVEGYKAYQQMPYDRPSWDILSVLYTIHPELFTSSVAGTVTVDDEGYTWFTPDPRGRHYVLSATLDQPQALMKAEQDMTLRYGEWAQQKKLLCFDLDATLTDHRCPLEPANRALLDTLKQKYALVMVCAGNCPRVYKQMGEYPIDILGNYGMQESTVENGEFKIVREDVFPADTAFFREQNDYLRAKYGYNDIYGEPLEFHSTGMVTMALLGTEAPVELKHKFDPDRAKRRVMYPEVCEIFKDYSVYIGGSSSFDFSARQYNKYDASVNYAAAHGFTPDQVLFIGDDFADGGGDSHVRIKGLDYIWITDYTKAPEILSFLVK
;
A
#
# COMPACT_ATOMS: atom_id res chain seq x y z
N MET A 1 -8.74 27.89 37.86
CA MET A 1 -8.61 27.54 36.43
C MET A 1 -7.65 26.37 36.14
N ARG A 2 -7.44 25.43 37.08
CA ARG A 2 -6.54 24.25 36.88
C ARG A 2 -7.24 22.88 37.01
N LYS A 3 -8.58 22.86 37.14
CA LYS A 3 -9.37 21.61 37.28
C LYS A 3 -10.27 21.28 36.10
N LEU A 4 -10.25 22.08 35.02
CA LEU A 4 -11.10 21.84 33.83
C LEU A 4 -10.34 21.21 32.65
N LEU A 5 -8.99 21.17 32.68
CA LEU A 5 -8.21 20.59 31.57
C LEU A 5 -7.98 19.08 31.68
N ILE A 6 -8.19 18.48 32.87
CA ILE A 6 -7.96 17.03 33.07
C ILE A 6 -9.17 16.18 32.62
N SER A 7 -10.37 16.78 32.55
CA SER A 7 -11.59 16.05 32.14
C SER A 7 -11.73 15.87 30.62
N ILE A 8 -11.05 16.66 29.79
CA ILE A 8 -11.19 16.59 28.32
C ILE A 8 -10.26 15.51 27.73
N ILE A 9 -9.09 15.28 28.32
CA ILE A 9 -8.17 14.23 27.84
C ILE A 9 -8.67 12.82 28.23
N GLY A 10 -9.37 12.70 29.36
CA GLY A 10 -9.98 11.43 29.79
C GLY A 10 -11.18 11.00 28.92
N LEU A 11 -11.90 11.96 28.31
CA LEU A 11 -13.07 11.67 27.48
C LEU A 11 -12.67 11.20 26.07
N ALA A 12 -11.59 11.72 25.49
CA ALA A 12 -11.10 11.32 24.17
C ALA A 12 -10.55 9.88 24.16
N VAL A 13 -9.84 9.47 25.22
CA VAL A 13 -9.31 8.09 25.33
C VAL A 13 -10.44 7.09 25.62
N ALA A 14 -11.50 7.49 26.36
CA ALA A 14 -12.64 6.62 26.64
C ALA A 14 -13.53 6.39 25.40
N VAL A 15 -13.64 7.38 24.51
CA VAL A 15 -14.43 7.24 23.26
C VAL A 15 -13.72 6.31 22.26
N CYS A 16 -12.40 6.38 22.11
CA CYS A 16 -11.64 5.45 21.25
C CYS A 16 -11.69 4.00 21.75
N SER A 17 -11.60 3.80 23.07
CA SER A 17 -11.70 2.46 23.68
C SER A 17 -13.10 1.84 23.57
N CYS A 18 -14.16 2.67 23.67
CA CYS A 18 -15.55 2.20 23.52
C CYS A 18 -15.86 1.76 22.08
N ASN A 19 -15.34 2.46 21.07
CA ASN A 19 -15.62 2.13 19.67
C ASN A 19 -14.98 0.81 19.23
N GLN A 20 -13.76 0.50 19.69
CA GLN A 20 -13.12 -0.80 19.41
C GLN A 20 -13.86 -1.97 20.09
N HIS A 21 -14.40 -1.76 21.29
CA HIS A 21 -15.22 -2.77 21.96
C HIS A 21 -16.62 -2.94 21.34
N GLU A 22 -17.23 -1.89 20.78
CA GLU A 22 -18.51 -2.00 20.08
C GLU A 22 -18.38 -2.70 18.71
N GLN A 23 -17.29 -2.52 18.00
CA GLN A 23 -17.02 -3.20 16.73
C GLN A 23 -16.75 -4.70 16.93
N ALA A 24 -15.96 -5.05 17.94
CA ALA A 24 -15.75 -6.45 18.34
C ALA A 24 -17.06 -7.16 18.79
N ALA A 25 -18.07 -6.40 19.23
CA ALA A 25 -19.38 -6.92 19.61
C ALA A 25 -20.35 -7.13 18.43
N ARG A 26 -20.09 -6.51 17.26
CA ARG A 26 -20.97 -6.58 16.07
C ARG A 26 -20.64 -7.72 15.11
N GLY A 27 -19.49 -8.35 15.24
CA GLY A 27 -18.95 -9.30 14.26
C GLY A 27 -18.53 -8.63 12.95
N PRO A 28 -17.93 -9.40 12.00
CA PRO A 28 -17.48 -8.86 10.72
C PRO A 28 -18.65 -8.37 9.86
N VAL A 29 -18.44 -7.25 9.17
CA VAL A 29 -19.43 -6.70 8.24
C VAL A 29 -19.45 -7.54 6.96
N LYS A 30 -20.62 -8.09 6.62
CA LYS A 30 -20.80 -8.84 5.37
C LYS A 30 -21.06 -7.89 4.22
N MET A 31 -20.24 -7.97 3.17
CA MET A 31 -20.38 -7.06 2.03
C MET A 31 -20.35 -7.79 0.69
N ILE A 32 -21.05 -7.23 -0.28
CA ILE A 32 -20.92 -7.50 -1.71
C ILE A 32 -20.45 -6.21 -2.36
N ILE A 33 -19.30 -6.25 -3.05
CA ILE A 33 -18.77 -5.10 -3.76
C ILE A 33 -19.20 -5.16 -5.22
N GLU A 34 -19.64 -4.03 -5.75
CA GLU A 34 -19.86 -3.79 -7.17
C GLU A 34 -18.88 -2.74 -7.69
N THR A 35 -18.23 -3.01 -8.83
CA THR A 35 -17.12 -2.21 -9.34
C THR A 35 -17.20 -2.03 -10.85
N ASP A 36 -16.83 -0.87 -11.37
CA ASP A 36 -16.52 -0.66 -12.79
C ASP A 36 -15.01 -0.72 -13.07
N MET A 37 -14.34 -1.61 -12.36
CA MET A 37 -12.90 -1.91 -12.44
C MET A 37 -12.34 -1.67 -13.84
N GLY A 38 -11.26 -0.91 -13.93
CA GLY A 38 -10.63 -0.54 -15.20
C GLY A 38 -10.98 0.87 -15.69
N ASN A 39 -11.87 1.61 -15.04
CA ASN A 39 -12.13 3.01 -15.34
C ASN A 39 -11.17 3.91 -14.56
N ASP A 40 -11.42 4.10 -13.28
CA ASP A 40 -10.50 4.74 -12.36
C ASP A 40 -9.69 3.67 -11.62
N ILE A 41 -8.57 4.06 -11.02
CA ILE A 41 -7.68 3.11 -10.34
C ILE A 41 -8.07 2.93 -8.86
N ASP A 42 -8.87 3.81 -8.30
CA ASP A 42 -9.27 3.73 -6.89
C ASP A 42 -10.20 2.56 -6.58
N ASP A 43 -10.91 2.00 -7.57
CA ASP A 43 -11.57 0.69 -7.47
C ASP A 43 -10.62 -0.41 -6.97
N ALA A 44 -9.41 -0.47 -7.55
CA ALA A 44 -8.43 -1.48 -7.19
C ALA A 44 -7.95 -1.33 -5.74
N LEU A 45 -7.73 -0.09 -5.30
CA LEU A 45 -7.32 0.20 -3.93
C LEU A 45 -8.47 -0.04 -2.93
N ALA A 46 -9.71 0.27 -3.32
CA ALA A 46 -10.90 -0.01 -2.53
C ALA A 46 -11.08 -1.51 -2.30
N LEU A 47 -10.89 -2.34 -3.33
CA LEU A 47 -10.92 -3.79 -3.21
C LEU A 47 -9.79 -4.31 -2.31
N ALA A 48 -8.56 -3.82 -2.48
CA ALA A 48 -7.44 -4.19 -1.63
C ALA A 48 -7.72 -3.87 -0.16
N MET A 49 -8.28 -2.70 0.11
CA MET A 49 -8.65 -2.28 1.47
C MET A 49 -9.75 -3.18 2.07
N ALA A 50 -10.75 -3.57 1.26
CA ALA A 50 -11.80 -4.51 1.70
C ALA A 50 -11.21 -5.89 2.05
N LEU A 51 -10.30 -6.42 1.24
CA LEU A 51 -9.62 -7.69 1.50
C LEU A 51 -8.74 -7.64 2.75
N ARG A 52 -8.08 -6.50 3.00
CA ARG A 52 -7.37 -6.27 4.28
C ARG A 52 -8.31 -6.24 5.47
N ALA A 53 -9.50 -5.67 5.32
CA ALA A 53 -10.51 -5.72 6.37
C ALA A 53 -11.00 -7.15 6.64
N VAL A 54 -11.04 -8.01 5.62
CA VAL A 54 -11.32 -9.45 5.79
C VAL A 54 -10.19 -10.12 6.58
N GLU A 55 -8.94 -9.90 6.18
CA GLU A 55 -7.76 -10.43 6.89
C GLU A 55 -7.74 -10.01 8.37
N ASN A 56 -8.15 -8.78 8.68
CA ASN A 56 -8.23 -8.24 10.04
C ASN A 56 -9.50 -8.67 10.81
N GLY A 57 -10.37 -9.51 10.23
CA GLY A 57 -11.61 -9.95 10.87
C GLY A 57 -12.69 -8.88 11.02
N GLN A 58 -12.55 -7.75 10.30
CA GLN A 58 -13.52 -6.63 10.32
C GLN A 58 -14.64 -6.81 9.29
N ALA A 59 -14.39 -7.57 8.23
CA ALA A 59 -15.31 -7.79 7.12
C ALA A 59 -15.36 -9.25 6.68
N GLU A 60 -16.42 -9.61 5.97
CA GLU A 60 -16.60 -10.82 5.17
C GLU A 60 -17.00 -10.40 3.77
N LEU A 61 -16.12 -10.59 2.78
CA LEU A 61 -16.40 -10.27 1.38
C LEU A 61 -17.06 -11.47 0.71
N LEU A 62 -18.34 -11.35 0.42
CA LEU A 62 -19.18 -12.44 -0.10
C LEU A 62 -19.04 -12.61 -1.62
N ALA A 63 -18.83 -11.53 -2.35
CA ALA A 63 -18.63 -11.51 -3.80
C ALA A 63 -18.12 -10.14 -4.29
N VAL A 64 -17.55 -10.12 -5.49
CA VAL A 64 -17.28 -8.90 -6.26
C VAL A 64 -17.94 -9.02 -7.63
N GLY A 65 -18.76 -8.05 -8.01
CA GLY A 65 -19.40 -7.96 -9.32
C GLY A 65 -18.80 -6.85 -10.17
N CYS A 66 -18.31 -7.20 -11.35
CA CYS A 66 -17.87 -6.22 -12.34
C CYS A 66 -19.06 -5.80 -13.21
N HIS A 67 -19.44 -4.52 -13.20
CA HIS A 67 -20.54 -3.97 -14.01
C HIS A 67 -20.23 -4.00 -15.51
N LYS A 68 -18.96 -4.04 -15.87
CA LYS A 68 -18.50 -3.90 -17.25
C LYS A 68 -18.50 -5.24 -17.97
N ASN A 69 -18.84 -5.22 -19.25
CA ASN A 69 -18.60 -6.33 -20.16
C ASN A 69 -17.13 -6.34 -20.61
N CYS A 70 -16.21 -6.47 -19.67
CA CYS A 70 -14.77 -6.39 -19.88
C CYS A 70 -14.06 -7.56 -19.18
N PRO A 71 -13.68 -8.62 -19.93
CA PRO A 71 -13.03 -9.79 -19.33
C PRO A 71 -11.75 -9.49 -18.58
N THR A 72 -10.96 -8.50 -19.02
CA THR A 72 -9.72 -8.12 -18.33
C THR A 72 -10.00 -7.44 -17.00
N ALA A 73 -11.12 -6.71 -16.86
CA ALA A 73 -11.55 -6.13 -15.59
C ALA A 73 -11.91 -7.21 -14.56
N ALA A 74 -12.68 -8.22 -14.97
CA ALA A 74 -13.02 -9.35 -14.10
C ALA A 74 -11.78 -10.18 -13.74
N ALA A 75 -10.90 -10.44 -14.70
CA ALA A 75 -9.64 -11.16 -14.47
C ALA A 75 -8.70 -10.38 -13.52
N PHE A 76 -8.60 -9.07 -13.66
CA PHE A 76 -7.82 -8.23 -12.75
C PHE A 76 -8.41 -8.26 -11.32
N THR A 77 -9.73 -8.17 -11.20
CA THR A 77 -10.43 -8.27 -9.90
C THR A 77 -10.14 -9.61 -9.21
N ASP A 78 -10.21 -10.72 -9.96
CA ASP A 78 -9.90 -12.08 -9.47
C ASP A 78 -8.41 -12.20 -9.07
N ALA A 79 -7.51 -11.61 -9.86
CA ALA A 79 -6.08 -11.55 -9.54
C ALA A 79 -5.81 -10.78 -8.24
N VAL A 80 -6.50 -9.65 -8.00
CA VAL A 80 -6.41 -8.92 -6.74
C VAL A 80 -6.91 -9.78 -5.58
N CYS A 81 -8.08 -10.41 -5.70
CA CYS A 81 -8.59 -11.31 -4.66
C CYS A 81 -7.59 -12.44 -4.35
N THR A 82 -7.05 -13.08 -5.37
CA THR A 82 -6.08 -14.18 -5.24
C THR A 82 -4.78 -13.71 -4.59
N PHE A 83 -4.24 -12.56 -5.02
CA PHE A 83 -3.02 -11.99 -4.46
C PHE A 83 -3.14 -11.69 -2.97
N TYR A 84 -4.31 -11.20 -2.53
CA TYR A 84 -4.59 -10.95 -1.12
C TYR A 84 -5.02 -12.20 -0.33
N GLY A 85 -4.87 -13.39 -0.91
CA GLY A 85 -5.09 -14.67 -0.22
C GLY A 85 -6.56 -15.14 -0.18
N HIS A 86 -7.42 -14.56 -1.01
CA HIS A 86 -8.85 -14.86 -1.07
C HIS A 86 -9.32 -15.34 -2.45
N PRO A 87 -8.71 -16.41 -3.04
CA PRO A 87 -9.11 -16.93 -4.34
C PRO A 87 -10.52 -17.54 -4.35
N GLU A 88 -11.09 -17.78 -3.15
CA GLU A 88 -12.44 -18.30 -2.98
C GLU A 88 -13.54 -17.25 -3.16
N VAL A 89 -13.21 -15.96 -3.10
CA VAL A 89 -14.19 -14.88 -3.31
C VAL A 89 -14.69 -14.93 -4.75
N PRO A 90 -15.98 -15.18 -4.96
CA PRO A 90 -16.51 -15.28 -6.31
C PRO A 90 -16.55 -13.91 -6.99
N VAL A 91 -16.01 -13.86 -8.19
CA VAL A 91 -16.06 -12.68 -9.08
C VAL A 91 -17.11 -12.95 -10.16
N ALA A 92 -17.99 -11.98 -10.38
CA ALA A 92 -18.99 -12.00 -11.45
C ALA A 92 -18.70 -10.93 -12.50
N MET A 93 -19.18 -11.12 -13.73
CA MET A 93 -19.00 -10.16 -14.83
C MET A 93 -20.33 -9.95 -15.56
N SER A 94 -20.71 -8.67 -15.71
CA SER A 94 -21.90 -8.30 -16.48
C SER A 94 -21.71 -8.56 -17.96
N VAL A 95 -22.78 -8.99 -18.62
CA VAL A 95 -22.86 -9.05 -20.10
C VAL A 95 -23.48 -7.80 -20.71
N THR A 96 -23.96 -6.89 -19.88
CA THR A 96 -24.58 -5.66 -20.35
C THR A 96 -23.53 -4.72 -20.96
N PRO A 97 -23.68 -4.24 -22.20
CA PRO A 97 -22.64 -3.49 -22.90
C PRO A 97 -22.62 -2.01 -22.51
N VAL A 98 -22.52 -1.71 -21.20
CA VAL A 98 -22.41 -0.29 -20.74
C VAL A 98 -21.04 0.26 -21.08
N GLN A 99 -19.99 -0.49 -20.78
CA GLN A 99 -18.61 -0.19 -21.15
C GLN A 99 -17.83 -1.48 -21.35
N GLU A 100 -16.93 -1.49 -22.36
CA GLU A 100 -16.13 -2.66 -22.73
C GLU A 100 -14.61 -2.40 -22.71
N PHE A 101 -14.18 -1.18 -22.35
CA PHE A 101 -12.76 -0.80 -22.30
C PHE A 101 -12.19 -0.82 -20.88
N SER A 102 -10.87 -0.86 -20.80
CA SER A 102 -10.13 -0.64 -19.57
C SER A 102 -8.94 0.30 -19.80
N ASN A 103 -8.59 1.06 -18.77
CA ASN A 103 -7.43 1.95 -18.78
C ASN A 103 -6.17 1.28 -18.20
N TYR A 104 -6.28 0.15 -17.49
CA TYR A 104 -5.13 -0.46 -16.79
C TYR A 104 -5.23 -1.97 -16.57
N THR A 105 -6.37 -2.61 -16.75
CA THR A 105 -6.56 -4.03 -16.39
C THR A 105 -5.93 -5.02 -17.37
N ASP A 106 -5.37 -4.54 -18.47
CA ASP A 106 -4.67 -5.37 -19.47
C ASP A 106 -3.41 -6.05 -18.92
N TYR A 107 -2.96 -5.63 -17.73
CA TYR A 107 -1.92 -6.31 -16.96
C TYR A 107 -2.18 -7.82 -16.83
N THR A 108 -3.40 -8.22 -16.51
CA THR A 108 -3.77 -9.63 -16.36
C THR A 108 -3.79 -10.43 -17.67
N THR A 109 -3.84 -9.74 -18.83
CA THR A 109 -3.73 -10.42 -20.13
C THR A 109 -2.28 -10.78 -20.47
N VAL A 110 -1.31 -10.10 -19.87
CA VAL A 110 0.13 -10.37 -20.03
C VAL A 110 0.58 -11.47 -19.06
N GLU A 111 0.07 -11.47 -17.83
CA GLU A 111 0.31 -12.50 -16.80
C GLU A 111 -0.68 -13.66 -16.99
N LYS A 112 -0.29 -14.61 -17.84
CA LYS A 112 -1.13 -15.68 -18.38
C LYS A 112 -1.83 -16.60 -17.37
N ASP A 113 -1.41 -16.60 -16.11
CA ASP A 113 -1.92 -17.50 -15.08
C ASP A 113 -3.28 -17.09 -14.50
N PHE A 114 -3.74 -15.86 -14.76
CA PHE A 114 -5.00 -15.32 -14.25
C PHE A 114 -6.08 -15.12 -15.32
N VAL A 115 -5.81 -15.45 -16.57
CA VAL A 115 -6.80 -15.26 -17.64
C VAL A 115 -7.80 -16.40 -17.62
N LYS A 116 -8.93 -16.19 -16.92
CA LYS A 116 -10.14 -16.99 -17.11
C LYS A 116 -10.84 -16.55 -18.40
N SER A 117 -11.49 -17.50 -19.08
CA SER A 117 -12.38 -17.14 -20.17
C SER A 117 -13.63 -16.46 -19.60
N ARG A 118 -14.31 -15.65 -20.43
CA ARG A 118 -15.54 -14.97 -20.04
C ARG A 118 -16.59 -15.90 -19.44
N ASP A 119 -16.74 -17.09 -20.00
CA ASP A 119 -17.76 -18.06 -19.59
C ASP A 119 -17.52 -18.68 -18.20
N GLU A 120 -16.35 -18.41 -17.61
CA GLU A 120 -16.02 -18.85 -16.24
C GLU A 120 -16.52 -17.86 -15.18
N TYR A 121 -16.92 -16.62 -15.57
CA TYR A 121 -17.48 -15.64 -14.65
C TYR A 121 -19.03 -15.71 -14.70
N PRO A 122 -19.70 -15.94 -13.56
CA PRO A 122 -21.16 -15.91 -13.50
C PRO A 122 -21.70 -14.50 -13.74
N GLU A 123 -22.97 -14.43 -14.14
CA GLU A 123 -23.72 -13.17 -14.17
C GLU A 123 -23.93 -12.62 -12.75
N PRO A 124 -23.74 -11.30 -12.51
CA PRO A 124 -23.82 -10.72 -11.20
C PRO A 124 -25.17 -10.98 -10.50
N VAL A 125 -26.29 -10.80 -11.18
CA VAL A 125 -27.62 -10.95 -10.58
C VAL A 125 -27.86 -12.38 -10.09
N ALA A 126 -27.48 -13.37 -10.88
CA ALA A 126 -27.62 -14.79 -10.50
C ALA A 126 -26.76 -15.10 -9.26
N LEU A 127 -25.52 -14.61 -9.24
CA LEU A 127 -24.62 -14.76 -8.09
C LEU A 127 -25.18 -14.08 -6.84
N TYR A 128 -25.63 -12.83 -6.96
CA TYR A 128 -26.16 -12.07 -5.81
C TYR A 128 -27.42 -12.72 -5.22
N ARG A 129 -28.34 -13.15 -6.05
CA ARG A 129 -29.54 -13.86 -5.58
C ARG A 129 -29.22 -15.12 -4.81
N LYS A 130 -28.28 -15.93 -5.34
CA LYS A 130 -27.79 -17.14 -4.67
C LYS A 130 -27.16 -16.81 -3.29
N ILE A 131 -26.29 -15.82 -3.24
CA ILE A 131 -25.61 -15.40 -2.00
C ILE A 131 -26.63 -14.85 -0.99
N LEU A 132 -27.45 -13.89 -1.41
CA LEU A 132 -28.44 -13.26 -0.52
C LEU A 132 -29.40 -14.30 0.07
N ALA A 133 -29.88 -15.25 -0.73
CA ALA A 133 -30.78 -16.30 -0.24
C ALA A 133 -30.17 -17.09 0.92
N ALA A 134 -28.86 -17.33 0.89
CA ALA A 134 -28.13 -18.09 1.91
C ALA A 134 -27.76 -17.26 3.16
N GLN A 135 -27.80 -15.92 3.10
CA GLN A 135 -27.44 -15.08 4.24
C GLN A 135 -28.59 -14.88 5.24
N PRO A 136 -28.28 -14.59 6.51
CA PRO A 136 -29.27 -14.12 7.48
C PRO A 136 -30.02 -12.88 7.00
N ASP A 137 -31.22 -12.64 7.52
CA ASP A 137 -31.98 -11.44 7.21
C ASP A 137 -31.26 -10.20 7.77
N HIS A 138 -31.27 -9.09 7.03
CA HIS A 138 -30.65 -7.81 7.38
C HIS A 138 -29.17 -7.92 7.78
N SER A 139 -28.39 -8.68 7.02
CA SER A 139 -26.97 -8.93 7.33
C SER A 139 -25.98 -8.47 6.27
N VAL A 140 -26.41 -8.18 5.05
CA VAL A 140 -25.52 -7.87 3.93
C VAL A 140 -25.59 -6.39 3.59
N THR A 141 -24.44 -5.76 3.40
CA THR A 141 -24.32 -4.40 2.83
C THR A 141 -23.80 -4.51 1.40
N PHE A 142 -24.49 -3.88 0.46
CA PHE A 142 -23.93 -3.65 -0.87
C PHE A 142 -23.01 -2.43 -0.83
N VAL A 143 -21.86 -2.53 -1.48
CA VAL A 143 -20.90 -1.45 -1.67
C VAL A 143 -20.73 -1.24 -3.17
N SER A 144 -21.32 -0.18 -3.72
CA SER A 144 -21.29 0.10 -5.14
C SER A 144 -20.29 1.20 -5.44
N LEU A 145 -19.30 0.86 -6.27
CA LEU A 145 -18.18 1.74 -6.66
C LEU A 145 -18.38 2.29 -8.09
N GLY A 146 -19.31 1.72 -8.85
CA GLY A 146 -19.55 2.07 -10.25
C GLY A 146 -21.03 2.34 -10.59
N PHE A 147 -21.46 1.89 -11.76
CA PHE A 147 -22.79 2.17 -12.31
C PHE A 147 -23.90 1.42 -11.58
N GLY A 148 -25.13 1.92 -11.67
CA GLY A 148 -26.31 1.28 -11.08
C GLY A 148 -26.88 0.09 -11.85
N THR A 149 -26.26 -0.33 -12.97
CA THR A 149 -26.82 -1.29 -13.93
C THR A 149 -27.19 -2.63 -13.31
N THR A 150 -26.25 -3.30 -12.65
CA THR A 150 -26.46 -4.62 -12.05
C THR A 150 -27.37 -4.57 -10.83
N LEU A 151 -27.34 -3.48 -10.06
CA LEU A 151 -28.28 -3.25 -8.95
C LEU A 151 -29.71 -3.06 -9.46
N ALA A 152 -29.91 -2.29 -10.54
CA ALA A 152 -31.22 -2.14 -11.17
C ALA A 152 -31.75 -3.46 -11.70
N GLN A 153 -30.91 -4.27 -12.33
CA GLN A 153 -31.25 -5.63 -12.79
C GLN A 153 -31.59 -6.56 -11.62
N LEU A 154 -30.86 -6.46 -10.50
CA LEU A 154 -31.17 -7.22 -9.29
C LEU A 154 -32.57 -6.88 -8.76
N LEU A 155 -32.93 -5.58 -8.70
CA LEU A 155 -34.25 -5.14 -8.26
C LEU A 155 -35.37 -5.64 -9.18
N GLU A 156 -35.10 -5.76 -10.49
CA GLU A 156 -36.05 -6.29 -11.49
C GLU A 156 -36.11 -7.81 -11.54
N SER A 157 -35.22 -8.52 -10.85
CA SER A 157 -35.12 -9.97 -10.98
C SER A 157 -36.36 -10.70 -10.46
N ALA A 158 -36.79 -11.72 -11.22
CA ALA A 158 -37.89 -12.61 -10.83
C ALA A 158 -37.43 -13.61 -9.78
N PRO A 159 -38.38 -14.27 -9.09
CA PRO A 159 -38.08 -15.48 -8.29
C PRO A 159 -37.34 -16.55 -9.10
N ASP A 160 -36.43 -17.26 -8.43
CA ASP A 160 -35.61 -18.31 -9.02
C ASP A 160 -35.47 -19.54 -8.09
N GLU A 161 -34.61 -20.47 -8.43
CA GLU A 161 -34.32 -21.67 -7.64
C GLU A 161 -33.73 -21.40 -6.26
N HIS A 162 -33.09 -20.23 -6.06
CA HIS A 162 -32.48 -19.83 -4.80
C HIS A 162 -33.46 -19.08 -3.87
N SER A 163 -34.44 -18.35 -4.43
CA SER A 163 -35.39 -17.58 -3.65
C SER A 163 -36.72 -17.37 -4.39
N LEU A 164 -37.82 -17.61 -3.68
CA LEU A 164 -39.17 -17.31 -4.16
C LEU A 164 -39.51 -15.81 -4.11
N LEU A 165 -38.65 -14.97 -3.56
CA LEU A 165 -38.80 -13.51 -3.53
C LEU A 165 -38.35 -12.89 -4.86
N ASN A 166 -39.07 -11.88 -5.34
CA ASN A 166 -38.56 -11.00 -6.39
C ASN A 166 -37.35 -10.19 -5.88
N GLY A 167 -36.66 -9.48 -6.75
CA GLY A 167 -35.42 -8.77 -6.41
C GLY A 167 -35.60 -7.75 -5.30
N VAL A 168 -36.66 -6.91 -5.37
CA VAL A 168 -36.94 -5.88 -4.36
C VAL A 168 -37.17 -6.51 -2.98
N ASP A 169 -38.01 -7.54 -2.91
CA ASP A 169 -38.34 -8.22 -1.66
C ASP A 169 -37.13 -8.98 -1.08
N LEU A 170 -36.29 -9.55 -1.95
CA LEU A 170 -35.07 -10.24 -1.52
C LEU A 170 -34.06 -9.26 -0.94
N VAL A 171 -33.82 -8.12 -1.61
CA VAL A 171 -32.96 -7.05 -1.13
C VAL A 171 -33.51 -6.47 0.18
N ALA A 172 -34.82 -6.18 0.26
CA ALA A 172 -35.46 -5.67 1.48
C ALA A 172 -35.24 -6.58 2.68
N ARG A 173 -35.31 -7.90 2.45
CA ARG A 173 -35.18 -8.90 3.51
C ARG A 173 -33.74 -9.13 3.95
N LYS A 174 -32.80 -9.11 3.00
CA LYS A 174 -31.43 -9.61 3.25
C LYS A 174 -30.42 -8.51 3.53
N THR A 175 -30.68 -7.26 3.06
CA THR A 175 -29.68 -6.21 3.16
C THR A 175 -29.90 -5.25 4.34
N VAL A 176 -28.79 -4.78 4.87
CA VAL A 176 -28.74 -3.64 5.80
C VAL A 176 -28.91 -2.33 5.02
N GLY A 177 -28.21 -2.21 3.88
CA GLY A 177 -28.24 -1.03 3.05
C GLY A 177 -27.29 -1.08 1.86
N LEU A 178 -27.18 0.07 1.22
CA LEU A 178 -26.30 0.31 0.07
C LEU A 178 -25.37 1.48 0.40
N SER A 179 -24.06 1.23 0.44
CA SER A 179 -23.04 2.27 0.41
C SER A 179 -22.64 2.50 -1.05
N VAL A 180 -22.79 3.70 -1.58
CA VAL A 180 -22.60 3.95 -3.01
C VAL A 180 -21.79 5.21 -3.28
N MET A 181 -20.77 5.08 -4.13
CA MET A 181 -20.08 6.21 -4.73
C MET A 181 -20.96 6.78 -5.85
N ALA A 182 -21.73 7.82 -5.55
CA ALA A 182 -22.65 8.42 -6.50
C ALA A 182 -23.06 9.83 -6.13
N GLY A 183 -23.21 10.67 -7.17
CA GLY A 183 -23.82 11.98 -7.06
C GLY A 183 -22.87 13.12 -6.72
N SER A 184 -23.40 14.34 -6.85
CA SER A 184 -22.68 15.59 -6.54
C SER A 184 -23.67 16.59 -5.97
N TYR A 185 -23.39 17.08 -4.77
CA TYR A 185 -24.29 17.95 -3.99
C TYR A 185 -23.66 19.31 -3.66
N GLY A 186 -22.43 19.56 -4.10
CA GLY A 186 -21.74 20.81 -3.89
C GLY A 186 -22.36 22.01 -4.63
N GLU A 187 -21.81 23.19 -4.42
CA GLU A 187 -22.26 24.43 -5.09
C GLU A 187 -22.14 24.34 -6.61
N LYS A 188 -21.02 23.77 -7.09
CA LYS A 188 -20.80 23.52 -8.52
C LYS A 188 -21.38 22.16 -8.89
N LYS A 189 -22.60 22.16 -9.38
CA LYS A 189 -23.31 20.96 -9.85
C LYS A 189 -22.59 20.29 -11.01
N ARG A 190 -22.64 18.95 -11.00
CA ARG A 190 -22.15 18.09 -12.08
C ARG A 190 -23.00 16.83 -12.20
N ALA A 191 -23.14 16.31 -13.38
CA ALA A 191 -23.56 14.93 -13.60
C ALA A 191 -22.37 14.04 -13.23
N GLU A 192 -22.47 13.37 -12.08
CA GLU A 192 -21.40 12.54 -11.55
C GLU A 192 -21.21 11.31 -12.43
N TYR A 193 -19.96 10.78 -12.51
CA TYR A 193 -19.56 9.79 -13.52
C TYR A 193 -20.40 8.51 -13.44
N ASN A 194 -20.53 7.92 -12.26
CA ASN A 194 -21.28 6.68 -12.06
C ASN A 194 -22.76 6.82 -12.34
N VAL A 195 -23.33 8.00 -12.01
CA VAL A 195 -24.73 8.31 -12.29
C VAL A 195 -24.98 8.51 -13.78
N LYS A 196 -24.13 9.30 -14.46
CA LYS A 196 -24.38 9.69 -15.86
C LYS A 196 -24.15 8.56 -16.87
N ASN A 197 -23.34 7.53 -16.52
CA ASN A 197 -23.07 6.43 -17.43
C ASN A 197 -24.23 5.44 -17.57
N ASP A 198 -25.14 5.40 -16.58
CA ASP A 198 -26.39 4.65 -16.69
C ASP A 198 -27.50 5.35 -15.89
N VAL A 199 -27.97 6.49 -16.41
CA VAL A 199 -29.01 7.31 -15.77
C VAL A 199 -30.27 6.51 -15.44
N PRO A 200 -30.86 5.72 -16.38
CA PRO A 200 -32.07 4.96 -16.08
C PRO A 200 -31.90 3.96 -14.94
N ALA A 201 -30.74 3.27 -14.89
CA ALA A 201 -30.46 2.32 -13.82
C ALA A 201 -30.32 3.05 -12.47
N MET A 202 -29.60 4.16 -12.43
CA MET A 202 -29.41 4.90 -11.19
C MET A 202 -30.72 5.56 -10.70
N GLN A 203 -31.56 6.07 -11.61
CA GLN A 203 -32.92 6.52 -11.29
C GLN A 203 -33.72 5.41 -10.61
N LYS A 204 -33.67 4.19 -11.15
CA LYS A 204 -34.35 3.03 -10.60
C LYS A 204 -33.81 2.62 -9.23
N VAL A 205 -32.50 2.52 -9.09
CA VAL A 205 -31.86 2.16 -7.81
C VAL A 205 -32.27 3.14 -6.73
N PHE A 206 -32.16 4.46 -6.98
CA PHE A 206 -32.49 5.46 -5.98
C PHE A 206 -33.99 5.50 -5.64
N ALA A 207 -34.86 5.25 -6.61
CA ALA A 207 -36.31 5.22 -6.36
C ALA A 207 -36.76 3.93 -5.63
N GLN A 208 -36.17 2.76 -5.95
CA GLN A 208 -36.73 1.47 -5.58
C GLN A 208 -35.88 0.68 -4.56
N TRP A 209 -34.63 1.03 -4.29
CA TRP A 209 -33.84 0.34 -3.29
C TRP A 209 -34.53 0.39 -1.93
N PRO A 210 -34.83 -0.78 -1.32
CA PRO A 210 -35.80 -0.80 -0.21
C PRO A 210 -35.22 -0.47 1.16
N THR A 211 -33.88 -0.52 1.33
CA THR A 211 -33.19 -0.25 2.60
C THR A 211 -32.45 1.08 2.57
N ALA A 212 -31.64 1.40 3.57
CA ALA A 212 -30.87 2.64 3.62
C ALA A 212 -29.89 2.76 2.44
N ILE A 213 -29.71 3.99 1.93
CA ILE A 213 -28.72 4.32 0.92
C ILE A 213 -27.80 5.40 1.48
N TRP A 214 -26.53 5.08 1.65
CA TRP A 214 -25.49 6.01 2.06
C TRP A 214 -24.66 6.39 0.85
N GLN A 215 -24.71 7.66 0.49
CA GLN A 215 -24.05 8.16 -0.72
C GLN A 215 -22.76 8.86 -0.35
N ASN A 216 -21.64 8.36 -0.92
CA ASN A 216 -20.36 9.02 -0.92
C ASN A 216 -20.27 9.90 -2.18
N PRO A 217 -20.53 11.22 -2.07
CA PRO A 217 -20.60 12.08 -3.24
C PRO A 217 -19.20 12.45 -3.73
N PHE A 218 -19.14 12.95 -4.97
CA PHE A 218 -17.93 13.43 -5.61
C PHE A 218 -17.08 14.34 -4.71
N GLU A 219 -17.70 15.20 -3.92
CA GLU A 219 -17.05 16.24 -3.14
C GLU A 219 -16.16 15.67 -2.03
N ILE A 220 -16.63 14.65 -1.31
CA ILE A 220 -15.87 14.07 -0.20
C ILE A 220 -14.64 13.33 -0.72
N GLY A 221 -14.79 12.54 -1.77
CA GLY A 221 -13.66 11.81 -2.37
C GLY A 221 -12.60 12.75 -2.95
N LYS A 222 -13.02 13.90 -3.49
CA LYS A 222 -12.08 14.91 -3.98
C LYS A 222 -11.31 15.62 -2.86
N GLN A 223 -11.86 15.69 -1.66
CA GLN A 223 -11.19 16.30 -0.49
C GLN A 223 -10.22 15.31 0.18
N THR A 224 -10.40 14.03 -0.05
CA THR A 224 -9.60 12.94 0.52
C THR A 224 -8.70 12.38 -0.58
N MET A 225 -7.40 12.72 -0.53
CA MET A 225 -6.43 12.33 -1.54
C MET A 225 -5.53 11.21 -0.99
N TYR A 226 -5.58 10.02 -1.58
CA TYR A 226 -4.64 8.96 -1.21
C TYR A 226 -3.26 9.26 -1.79
N PRO A 227 -2.20 9.34 -0.96
CA PRO A 227 -0.86 9.68 -1.43
C PRO A 227 -0.26 8.56 -2.29
N GLY A 228 0.11 8.88 -3.54
CA GLY A 228 0.68 7.91 -4.48
C GLY A 228 1.99 7.29 -4.00
N ALA A 229 2.80 8.03 -3.23
CA ALA A 229 4.01 7.49 -2.63
C ALA A 229 3.72 6.29 -1.70
N LEU A 230 2.57 6.26 -1.02
CA LEU A 230 2.19 5.17 -0.13
C LEU A 230 1.76 3.90 -0.87
N ILE A 231 1.35 3.98 -2.13
CA ILE A 231 1.04 2.81 -2.93
C ILE A 231 2.27 1.90 -3.03
N GLU A 232 3.43 2.44 -3.36
CA GLU A 232 4.67 1.68 -3.42
C GLU A 232 5.16 1.25 -2.03
N GLN A 233 4.98 2.08 -1.00
CA GLN A 233 5.39 1.78 0.37
C GLN A 233 4.52 0.72 1.03
N ASN A 234 3.20 0.86 0.94
CA ASN A 234 2.26 0.03 1.69
C ASN A 234 1.88 -1.25 0.94
N LEU A 235 1.96 -1.25 -0.39
CA LEU A 235 1.53 -2.37 -1.22
C LEU A 235 2.68 -2.98 -2.04
N GLY A 236 3.77 -2.24 -2.25
CA GLY A 236 4.88 -2.64 -3.10
C GLY A 236 5.86 -3.64 -2.47
N TYR A 237 5.69 -4.04 -1.20
CA TYR A 237 6.55 -5.01 -0.54
C TYR A 237 6.33 -6.46 -1.01
N TYR A 238 5.27 -6.72 -1.77
CA TYR A 238 5.08 -7.92 -2.55
C TYR A 238 5.05 -7.57 -4.03
N GLU A 239 5.94 -8.12 -4.81
CA GLU A 239 5.90 -7.99 -6.26
C GLU A 239 5.70 -9.37 -6.91
N PRO A 240 4.94 -9.40 -8.00
CA PRO A 240 4.12 -8.31 -8.55
C PRO A 240 2.79 -8.15 -7.80
N ASN A 241 2.57 -6.99 -7.16
CA ASN A 241 1.27 -6.65 -6.59
C ASN A 241 0.35 -6.09 -7.70
N PRO A 242 -0.79 -6.70 -8.01
CA PRO A 242 -1.64 -6.27 -9.12
C PRO A 242 -2.17 -4.84 -8.94
N VAL A 243 -2.41 -4.37 -7.71
CA VAL A 243 -2.85 -3.00 -7.45
C VAL A 243 -1.75 -2.01 -7.81
N VAL A 244 -0.50 -2.27 -7.37
CA VAL A 244 0.66 -1.42 -7.70
C VAL A 244 0.90 -1.36 -9.20
N GLU A 245 0.84 -2.51 -9.88
CA GLU A 245 1.00 -2.58 -11.33
C GLU A 245 -0.16 -1.87 -12.07
N GLY A 246 -1.38 -1.98 -11.55
CA GLY A 246 -2.52 -1.20 -12.03
C GLY A 246 -2.29 0.31 -11.92
N TYR A 247 -1.78 0.78 -10.78
CA TYR A 247 -1.42 2.19 -10.59
C TYR A 247 -0.35 2.65 -11.58
N LYS A 248 0.70 1.86 -11.80
CA LYS A 248 1.76 2.15 -12.79
C LYS A 248 1.23 2.18 -14.23
N ALA A 249 0.30 1.27 -14.56
CA ALA A 249 -0.32 1.22 -15.89
C ALA A 249 -1.29 2.39 -16.13
N TYR A 250 -2.00 2.83 -15.11
CA TYR A 250 -2.98 3.91 -15.18
C TYR A 250 -2.32 5.27 -15.44
N GLN A 251 -1.24 5.60 -14.70
CA GLN A 251 -0.51 6.86 -14.83
C GLN A 251 0.92 6.71 -14.27
N GLN A 252 1.83 7.57 -14.73
CA GLN A 252 3.22 7.58 -14.22
C GLN A 252 3.25 7.87 -12.71
N MET A 253 3.79 6.93 -11.94
CA MET A 253 3.96 7.03 -10.50
C MET A 253 5.15 7.95 -10.11
N PRO A 254 5.13 8.56 -8.87
CA PRO A 254 4.00 8.60 -7.96
C PRO A 254 2.98 9.70 -8.32
N TYR A 255 1.70 9.47 -8.05
CA TYR A 255 0.64 10.48 -8.17
C TYR A 255 -0.41 10.27 -7.08
N ASP A 256 -0.90 11.36 -6.50
CA ASP A 256 -1.99 11.32 -5.53
C ASP A 256 -3.32 11.13 -6.26
N ARG A 257 -4.20 10.31 -5.69
CA ARG A 257 -5.51 10.03 -6.29
C ARG A 257 -6.65 10.34 -5.31
N PRO A 258 -7.74 11.01 -5.77
CA PRO A 258 -8.94 11.12 -4.96
C PRO A 258 -9.49 9.75 -4.56
N SER A 259 -9.99 9.66 -3.31
CA SER A 259 -10.48 8.41 -2.71
C SER A 259 -12.00 8.30 -2.85
N TRP A 260 -12.52 8.22 -4.06
CA TRP A 260 -13.98 8.16 -4.26
C TRP A 260 -14.54 6.80 -3.81
N ASP A 261 -14.02 5.73 -4.33
CA ASP A 261 -14.51 4.36 -4.11
C ASP A 261 -14.09 3.83 -2.75
N ILE A 262 -12.87 4.13 -2.35
CA ILE A 262 -12.29 3.74 -1.06
C ILE A 262 -13.20 4.18 0.09
N LEU A 263 -13.77 5.39 0.00
CA LEU A 263 -14.66 5.94 1.05
C LEU A 263 -15.96 5.14 1.19
N SER A 264 -16.48 4.50 0.12
CA SER A 264 -17.67 3.67 0.21
C SER A 264 -17.40 2.37 0.97
N VAL A 265 -16.21 1.79 0.80
CA VAL A 265 -15.73 0.65 1.59
C VAL A 265 -15.46 1.09 3.03
N LEU A 266 -14.75 2.20 3.22
CA LEU A 266 -14.41 2.72 4.55
C LEU A 266 -15.67 3.02 5.37
N TYR A 267 -16.67 3.67 4.78
CA TYR A 267 -17.94 3.93 5.46
C TYR A 267 -18.62 2.65 5.94
N THR A 268 -18.59 1.61 5.13
CA THR A 268 -19.23 0.33 5.48
C THR A 268 -18.60 -0.31 6.71
N ILE A 269 -17.30 -0.10 6.93
CA ILE A 269 -16.54 -0.69 8.04
C ILE A 269 -16.50 0.29 9.23
N HIS A 270 -16.31 1.59 8.97
CA HIS A 270 -16.10 2.66 9.94
C HIS A 270 -17.07 3.85 9.74
N PRO A 271 -18.40 3.64 9.85
CA PRO A 271 -19.37 4.70 9.63
C PRO A 271 -19.22 5.88 10.61
N GLU A 272 -18.62 5.64 11.78
CA GLU A 272 -18.37 6.67 12.81
C GLU A 272 -17.38 7.75 12.37
N LEU A 273 -16.60 7.51 11.31
CA LEU A 273 -15.67 8.50 10.76
C LEU A 273 -16.34 9.56 9.88
N PHE A 274 -17.62 9.38 9.56
CA PHE A 274 -18.33 10.23 8.61
C PHE A 274 -19.43 11.02 9.29
N THR A 275 -19.76 12.17 8.71
CA THR A 275 -20.98 12.91 9.02
C THR A 275 -22.00 12.61 7.92
N SER A 276 -23.25 12.41 8.28
CA SER A 276 -24.34 12.22 7.32
C SER A 276 -25.39 13.33 7.39
N SER A 277 -26.06 13.58 6.27
CA SER A 277 -27.27 14.41 6.24
C SER A 277 -28.38 13.82 7.13
N VAL A 278 -29.43 14.57 7.36
CA VAL A 278 -30.71 14.01 7.78
C VAL A 278 -31.24 13.05 6.72
N ALA A 279 -32.19 12.20 7.10
CA ALA A 279 -32.89 11.34 6.14
C ALA A 279 -33.54 12.17 5.02
N GLY A 280 -33.51 11.67 3.81
CA GLY A 280 -34.05 12.38 2.66
C GLY A 280 -34.35 11.46 1.48
N THR A 281 -34.68 12.05 0.37
CA THR A 281 -34.89 11.41 -0.92
C THR A 281 -33.92 12.03 -1.93
N VAL A 282 -33.26 11.19 -2.75
CA VAL A 282 -32.48 11.65 -3.88
C VAL A 282 -33.20 11.30 -5.16
N THR A 283 -33.25 12.24 -6.08
CA THR A 283 -33.71 12.06 -7.46
C THR A 283 -32.57 12.33 -8.43
N VAL A 284 -32.63 11.66 -9.58
CA VAL A 284 -31.70 11.84 -10.69
C VAL A 284 -32.50 12.35 -11.88
N ASP A 285 -32.09 13.47 -12.47
CA ASP A 285 -32.72 13.96 -13.70
C ASP A 285 -32.18 13.23 -14.95
N ASP A 286 -32.74 13.52 -16.11
CA ASP A 286 -32.39 12.84 -17.38
C ASP A 286 -30.96 13.16 -17.86
N GLU A 287 -30.35 14.21 -17.34
CA GLU A 287 -28.96 14.59 -17.61
C GLU A 287 -27.98 13.99 -16.60
N GLY A 288 -28.45 13.27 -15.58
CA GLY A 288 -27.62 12.60 -14.55
C GLY A 288 -27.20 13.49 -13.38
N TYR A 289 -27.86 14.65 -13.19
CA TYR A 289 -27.66 15.45 -11.97
C TYR A 289 -28.48 14.88 -10.82
N THR A 290 -27.93 14.98 -9.62
CA THR A 290 -28.55 14.46 -8.40
C THR A 290 -29.09 15.60 -7.51
N TRP A 291 -30.29 15.40 -6.95
CA TRP A 291 -31.00 16.36 -6.12
C TRP A 291 -31.45 15.72 -4.81
N PHE A 292 -30.96 16.24 -3.68
CA PHE A 292 -31.32 15.77 -2.36
C PHE A 292 -32.45 16.66 -1.78
N THR A 293 -33.51 16.02 -1.27
CA THR A 293 -34.60 16.68 -0.57
C THR A 293 -34.77 16.04 0.80
N PRO A 294 -34.66 16.80 1.91
CA PRO A 294 -34.93 16.29 3.24
C PRO A 294 -36.35 15.71 3.35
N ASP A 295 -36.46 14.47 3.80
CA ASP A 295 -37.72 13.77 4.07
C ASP A 295 -37.52 12.83 5.27
N PRO A 296 -38.23 13.03 6.40
CA PRO A 296 -38.07 12.15 7.56
C PRO A 296 -38.41 10.67 7.30
N ARG A 297 -39.14 10.37 6.20
CA ARG A 297 -39.48 9.02 5.77
C ARG A 297 -38.54 8.52 4.66
N GLY A 298 -37.64 9.38 4.22
CA GLY A 298 -36.64 9.05 3.23
C GLY A 298 -35.59 8.07 3.78
N ARG A 299 -34.89 7.42 2.89
CA ARG A 299 -33.87 6.42 3.23
C ARG A 299 -32.49 6.73 2.64
N HIS A 300 -32.37 7.93 2.07
CA HIS A 300 -31.09 8.41 1.52
C HIS A 300 -30.38 9.29 2.56
N TYR A 301 -29.08 9.08 2.65
CA TYR A 301 -28.18 9.84 3.51
C TYR A 301 -26.98 10.26 2.69
N VAL A 302 -26.78 11.56 2.51
CA VAL A 302 -25.61 12.09 1.83
C VAL A 302 -24.49 12.26 2.84
N LEU A 303 -23.37 11.60 2.61
CA LEU A 303 -22.20 11.66 3.49
C LEU A 303 -21.39 12.93 3.21
N SER A 304 -20.75 13.42 4.24
CA SER A 304 -19.86 14.57 4.18
C SER A 304 -18.74 14.44 5.19
N ALA A 305 -17.67 15.20 4.97
CA ALA A 305 -16.62 15.39 5.95
C ALA A 305 -16.67 16.84 6.47
N THR A 306 -16.50 17.02 7.77
CA THR A 306 -16.20 18.33 8.34
C THR A 306 -14.77 18.75 7.95
N LEU A 307 -14.40 20.01 8.13
CA LEU A 307 -13.09 20.55 7.72
C LEU A 307 -11.88 19.73 8.25
N ASP A 308 -12.04 19.11 9.42
CA ASP A 308 -10.98 18.32 10.06
C ASP A 308 -11.06 16.82 9.73
N GLN A 309 -12.15 16.32 9.17
CA GLN A 309 -12.35 14.89 8.87
C GLN A 309 -11.57 14.36 7.67
N PRO A 310 -11.26 15.08 6.58
CA PRO A 310 -10.51 14.53 5.47
C PRO A 310 -9.16 13.93 5.88
N GLN A 311 -8.47 14.53 6.85
CA GLN A 311 -7.22 13.97 7.38
C GLN A 311 -7.43 12.67 8.17
N ALA A 312 -8.52 12.59 8.95
CA ALA A 312 -8.86 11.37 9.68
C ALA A 312 -9.29 10.24 8.73
N LEU A 313 -10.02 10.55 7.66
CA LEU A 313 -10.39 9.60 6.61
C LEU A 313 -9.14 9.08 5.89
N MET A 314 -8.25 9.97 5.43
CA MET A 314 -6.98 9.59 4.79
C MET A 314 -6.13 8.70 5.70
N LYS A 315 -6.07 9.02 7.00
CA LYS A 315 -5.33 8.18 7.95
C LYS A 315 -5.97 6.81 8.10
N ALA A 316 -7.28 6.70 8.17
CA ALA A 316 -7.99 5.43 8.25
C ALA A 316 -7.78 4.58 6.99
N GLU A 317 -7.83 5.19 5.80
CA GLU A 317 -7.52 4.53 4.53
C GLU A 317 -6.09 3.95 4.53
N GLN A 318 -5.11 4.75 4.96
CA GLN A 318 -3.72 4.32 5.07
C GLN A 318 -3.56 3.19 6.08
N ASP A 319 -4.16 3.33 7.26
CA ASP A 319 -4.12 2.30 8.30
C ASP A 319 -4.75 0.97 7.81
N MET A 320 -5.79 1.02 7.00
CA MET A 320 -6.46 -0.16 6.45
C MET A 320 -5.76 -0.78 5.24
N THR A 321 -4.91 -0.06 4.54
CA THR A 321 -4.12 -0.63 3.44
C THR A 321 -2.84 -1.29 3.92
N LEU A 322 -2.41 -1.02 5.16
CA LEU A 322 -1.26 -1.69 5.77
C LEU A 322 -1.61 -3.14 6.15
N ARG A 323 -0.62 -4.02 6.09
CA ARG A 323 -0.78 -5.41 6.49
C ARG A 323 -0.61 -5.52 8.01
N TYR A 324 -1.72 -5.61 8.74
CA TYR A 324 -1.75 -5.83 10.19
C TYR A 324 -2.02 -7.31 10.54
N GLY A 325 -2.09 -7.61 11.83
CA GLY A 325 -2.54 -8.90 12.33
C GLY A 325 -1.46 -9.98 12.30
N GLU A 326 -1.81 -11.19 11.88
CA GLU A 326 -0.94 -12.37 11.95
C GLU A 326 0.42 -12.18 11.26
N TRP A 327 0.45 -11.48 10.11
CA TRP A 327 1.70 -11.22 9.41
C TRP A 327 2.72 -10.45 10.28
N ALA A 328 2.29 -9.33 10.91
CA ALA A 328 3.16 -8.56 11.79
C ALA A 328 3.53 -9.34 13.06
N GLN A 329 2.60 -10.17 13.58
CA GLN A 329 2.83 -11.02 14.75
C GLN A 329 3.82 -12.16 14.47
N GLN A 330 3.92 -12.64 13.24
CA GLN A 330 4.91 -13.64 12.82
C GLN A 330 6.33 -13.07 12.82
N LYS A 331 6.52 -11.76 12.63
CA LYS A 331 7.84 -11.13 12.61
C LYS A 331 8.47 -11.17 14.00
N LYS A 332 9.74 -11.54 14.03
CA LYS A 332 10.56 -11.67 15.26
C LYS A 332 11.86 -10.90 15.17
N LEU A 333 12.40 -10.74 13.97
CA LEU A 333 13.64 -10.04 13.68
C LEU A 333 13.35 -8.89 12.70
N LEU A 334 13.72 -7.67 13.09
CA LEU A 334 13.68 -6.50 12.24
C LEU A 334 15.12 -6.14 11.83
N CYS A 335 15.37 -6.15 10.52
CA CYS A 335 16.62 -5.75 9.91
C CYS A 335 16.47 -4.32 9.38
N PHE A 336 17.32 -3.40 9.78
CA PHE A 336 17.24 -2.00 9.38
C PHE A 336 18.44 -1.59 8.53
N ASP A 337 18.20 -0.91 7.42
CA ASP A 337 19.21 0.00 6.87
C ASP A 337 19.28 1.27 7.73
N LEU A 338 20.30 2.10 7.50
CA LEU A 338 20.54 3.31 8.30
C LEU A 338 20.34 4.60 7.50
N ASP A 339 21.18 4.81 6.47
CA ASP A 339 21.24 6.07 5.71
C ASP A 339 19.97 6.20 4.85
N ALA A 340 19.22 7.31 4.97
CA ALA A 340 17.91 7.58 4.39
C ALA A 340 16.74 6.69 4.91
N THR A 341 17.01 5.72 5.79
CA THR A 341 16.01 4.88 6.45
C THR A 341 15.69 5.35 7.86
N LEU A 342 16.70 5.60 8.68
CA LEU A 342 16.58 6.09 10.07
C LEU A 342 17.29 7.43 10.30
N THR A 343 18.15 7.85 9.37
CA THR A 343 18.92 9.08 9.43
C THR A 343 19.00 9.70 8.04
N ASP A 344 19.31 10.99 7.95
CA ASP A 344 19.86 11.52 6.70
C ASP A 344 21.25 10.91 6.44
N HIS A 345 21.70 10.95 5.18
CA HIS A 345 22.97 10.34 4.77
C HIS A 345 24.15 10.80 5.63
N ARG A 346 24.77 9.83 6.31
CA ARG A 346 25.92 10.03 7.21
C ARG A 346 25.67 11.03 8.36
N CYS A 347 24.40 11.28 8.67
CA CYS A 347 23.98 12.13 9.79
C CYS A 347 23.68 11.29 11.05
N PRO A 348 23.74 11.89 12.26
CA PRO A 348 23.40 11.19 13.49
C PRO A 348 21.96 10.67 13.51
N LEU A 349 21.73 9.61 14.30
CA LEU A 349 20.39 9.05 14.51
C LEU A 349 19.48 10.09 15.18
N GLU A 350 18.34 10.35 14.56
CA GLU A 350 17.33 11.28 15.05
C GLU A 350 16.70 10.80 16.37
N PRO A 351 16.40 11.69 17.33
CA PRO A 351 15.81 11.32 18.60
C PRO A 351 14.50 10.54 18.48
N ALA A 352 13.65 10.88 17.48
CA ALA A 352 12.38 10.18 17.23
C ALA A 352 12.61 8.73 16.78
N ASN A 353 13.56 8.50 15.87
CA ASN A 353 13.91 7.18 15.37
C ASN A 353 14.64 6.34 16.44
N ARG A 354 15.43 6.99 17.31
CA ARG A 354 15.99 6.31 18.49
C ARG A 354 14.88 5.80 19.43
N ALA A 355 13.88 6.64 19.74
CA ALA A 355 12.74 6.24 20.57
C ALA A 355 11.90 5.13 19.92
N LEU A 356 11.77 5.14 18.60
CA LEU A 356 11.16 4.04 17.84
C LEU A 356 11.91 2.73 18.06
N LEU A 357 13.23 2.71 17.89
CA LEU A 357 14.06 1.52 18.13
C LEU A 357 13.95 1.03 19.57
N ASP A 358 13.94 1.94 20.56
CA ASP A 358 13.76 1.59 21.99
C ASP A 358 12.40 0.92 22.25
N THR A 359 11.37 1.29 21.51
CA THR A 359 10.04 0.68 21.61
C THR A 359 10.01 -0.68 20.89
N LEU A 360 10.51 -0.76 19.67
CA LEU A 360 10.51 -1.99 18.88
C LEU A 360 11.33 -3.12 19.52
N LYS A 361 12.45 -2.78 20.14
CA LYS A 361 13.33 -3.76 20.80
C LYS A 361 12.69 -4.44 22.04
N GLN A 362 11.57 -3.95 22.53
CA GLN A 362 10.81 -4.62 23.58
C GLN A 362 10.04 -5.82 23.07
N LYS A 363 9.80 -5.89 21.75
CA LYS A 363 8.95 -6.90 21.11
C LYS A 363 9.71 -7.73 20.07
N TYR A 364 10.74 -7.16 19.45
CA TYR A 364 11.50 -7.75 18.34
C TYR A 364 13.00 -7.79 18.64
N ALA A 365 13.70 -8.75 18.07
CA ALA A 365 15.15 -8.65 17.88
C ALA A 365 15.42 -7.60 16.78
N LEU A 366 16.45 -6.78 16.96
CA LEU A 366 16.82 -5.74 16.00
C LEU A 366 18.26 -5.93 15.56
N VAL A 367 18.53 -5.70 14.27
CA VAL A 367 19.88 -5.68 13.68
C VAL A 367 20.00 -4.61 12.60
N MET A 368 21.12 -3.92 12.56
CA MET A 368 21.42 -3.01 11.44
C MET A 368 22.10 -3.77 10.30
N VAL A 369 21.72 -3.50 9.04
CA VAL A 369 22.29 -4.15 7.85
C VAL A 369 22.65 -3.08 6.83
N CYS A 370 23.92 -2.66 6.84
CA CYS A 370 24.35 -1.42 6.22
C CYS A 370 25.45 -1.60 5.17
N ALA A 371 25.52 -0.67 4.23
CA ALA A 371 26.66 -0.53 3.30
C ALA A 371 27.94 -0.07 4.02
N GLY A 372 27.80 0.76 5.05
CA GLY A 372 28.94 1.26 5.84
C GLY A 372 29.56 0.19 6.75
N ASN A 373 30.83 0.39 7.14
CA ASN A 373 31.49 -0.49 8.10
C ASN A 373 30.91 -0.34 9.52
N CYS A 374 31.03 -1.40 10.34
CA CYS A 374 30.44 -1.45 11.68
C CYS A 374 30.87 -0.29 12.60
N PRO A 375 32.15 0.12 12.68
CA PRO A 375 32.57 1.24 13.54
C PRO A 375 31.93 2.58 13.14
N ARG A 376 31.81 2.84 11.82
CA ARG A 376 31.16 4.06 11.33
C ARG A 376 29.67 4.08 11.69
N VAL A 377 28.97 2.98 11.41
CA VAL A 377 27.54 2.84 11.70
C VAL A 377 27.27 3.00 13.19
N TYR A 378 28.03 2.31 14.04
CA TYR A 378 27.91 2.41 15.49
C TYR A 378 28.06 3.85 15.99
N LYS A 379 29.09 4.56 15.51
CA LYS A 379 29.31 5.96 15.86
C LYS A 379 28.19 6.88 15.35
N GLN A 380 27.72 6.67 14.12
CA GLN A 380 26.61 7.43 13.53
C GLN A 380 25.31 7.25 14.31
N MET A 381 25.07 6.07 14.84
CA MET A 381 23.92 5.78 15.70
C MET A 381 24.06 6.33 17.14
N GLY A 382 25.10 7.08 17.45
CA GLY A 382 25.36 7.61 18.81
C GLY A 382 25.59 6.48 19.80
N GLU A 383 26.36 5.47 19.39
CA GLU A 383 26.75 4.29 20.18
C GLU A 383 25.52 3.51 20.71
N TYR A 384 24.47 3.41 19.87
CA TYR A 384 23.26 2.66 20.22
C TYR A 384 23.57 1.15 20.30
N PRO A 385 23.14 0.46 21.39
CA PRO A 385 23.47 -0.94 21.62
C PRO A 385 22.62 -1.87 20.75
N ILE A 386 23.10 -2.14 19.54
CA ILE A 386 22.47 -3.00 18.52
C ILE A 386 23.58 -3.71 17.72
N ASP A 387 23.31 -4.93 17.30
CA ASP A 387 24.18 -5.65 16.39
C ASP A 387 24.19 -5.00 15.00
N ILE A 388 25.35 -5.02 14.33
CA ILE A 388 25.52 -4.36 13.04
C ILE A 388 26.19 -5.34 12.05
N LEU A 389 25.54 -5.52 10.89
CA LEU A 389 26.07 -6.18 9.71
C LEU A 389 26.56 -5.10 8.75
N GLY A 390 27.82 -4.78 8.81
CA GLY A 390 28.44 -3.72 7.99
C GLY A 390 29.01 -4.26 6.69
N ASN A 391 29.27 -3.34 5.73
CA ASN A 391 29.83 -3.68 4.42
C ASN A 391 29.05 -4.82 3.73
N TYR A 392 27.72 -4.66 3.65
CA TYR A 392 26.81 -5.67 3.07
C TYR A 392 26.90 -7.06 3.73
N GLY A 393 27.30 -7.13 5.02
CA GLY A 393 27.44 -8.38 5.77
C GLY A 393 28.87 -8.95 5.79
N MET A 394 29.86 -8.25 5.24
CA MET A 394 31.28 -8.65 5.35
C MET A 394 31.85 -8.40 6.74
N GLN A 395 31.24 -7.50 7.51
CA GLN A 395 31.55 -7.29 8.93
C GLN A 395 30.33 -7.56 9.80
N GLU A 396 30.57 -8.07 10.99
CA GLU A 396 29.57 -8.25 12.04
C GLU A 396 30.11 -7.73 13.36
N SER A 397 29.29 -6.97 14.08
CA SER A 397 29.65 -6.45 15.39
C SER A 397 28.50 -6.59 16.37
N THR A 398 28.83 -6.67 17.64
CA THR A 398 27.88 -6.69 18.76
C THR A 398 28.28 -5.67 19.84
N VAL A 399 27.34 -5.36 20.72
CA VAL A 399 27.59 -4.54 21.91
C VAL A 399 27.30 -5.36 23.16
N GLU A 400 28.35 -5.84 23.82
CA GLU A 400 28.25 -6.62 25.05
C GLU A 400 28.73 -5.80 26.25
N ASN A 401 27.89 -5.70 27.28
CA ASN A 401 28.17 -4.93 28.49
C ASN A 401 28.57 -3.47 28.24
N GLY A 402 28.03 -2.86 27.18
CA GLY A 402 28.35 -1.50 26.74
C GLY A 402 29.66 -1.38 25.94
N GLU A 403 30.32 -2.49 25.63
CA GLU A 403 31.55 -2.51 24.83
C GLU A 403 31.25 -2.97 23.40
N PHE A 404 31.59 -2.14 22.41
CA PHE A 404 31.49 -2.47 20.99
C PHE A 404 32.60 -3.42 20.59
N LYS A 405 32.24 -4.53 19.86
CA LYS A 405 33.20 -5.54 19.38
C LYS A 405 32.86 -5.95 17.97
N ILE A 406 33.86 -6.03 17.09
CA ILE A 406 33.75 -6.73 15.83
C ILE A 406 33.94 -8.22 16.12
N VAL A 407 32.92 -9.02 15.80
CA VAL A 407 32.92 -10.47 16.05
C VAL A 407 33.27 -11.27 14.82
N ARG A 408 33.07 -10.69 13.63
CA ARG A 408 33.45 -11.30 12.34
C ARG A 408 33.86 -10.23 11.33
N GLU A 409 34.94 -10.49 10.58
CA GLU A 409 35.35 -9.68 9.44
C GLU A 409 35.88 -10.61 8.34
N ASP A 410 35.15 -10.65 7.22
CA ASP A 410 35.52 -11.41 6.05
C ASP A 410 36.25 -10.49 5.06
N VAL A 411 37.46 -10.88 4.67
CA VAL A 411 38.32 -10.04 3.83
C VAL A 411 38.49 -10.68 2.46
N PHE A 412 38.10 -9.96 1.42
CA PHE A 412 38.28 -10.32 0.01
C PHE A 412 39.02 -9.19 -0.69
N PRO A 413 40.35 -9.24 -0.75
CA PRO A 413 41.15 -8.14 -1.29
C PRO A 413 40.74 -7.77 -2.72
N ALA A 414 40.40 -6.50 -2.93
CA ALA A 414 40.05 -6.01 -4.25
C ALA A 414 41.29 -5.87 -5.13
N ASP A 415 41.14 -6.14 -6.43
CA ASP A 415 42.18 -5.84 -7.43
C ASP A 415 42.26 -4.32 -7.65
N THR A 416 43.10 -3.66 -6.89
CA THR A 416 43.24 -2.19 -6.89
C THR A 416 43.69 -1.64 -8.24
N ALA A 417 44.48 -2.39 -9.01
CA ALA A 417 44.93 -1.99 -10.34
C ALA A 417 43.76 -2.01 -11.33
N PHE A 418 43.00 -3.07 -11.32
CA PHE A 418 41.77 -3.20 -12.13
C PHE A 418 40.77 -2.12 -11.81
N PHE A 419 40.47 -1.87 -10.54
CA PHE A 419 39.55 -0.81 -10.16
C PHE A 419 39.99 0.59 -10.61
N ARG A 420 41.28 0.90 -10.55
CA ARG A 420 41.83 2.17 -11.03
C ARG A 420 41.66 2.32 -12.54
N GLU A 421 42.06 1.30 -13.30
CA GLU A 421 41.92 1.29 -14.75
C GLU A 421 40.46 1.47 -15.20
N GLN A 422 39.52 0.72 -14.60
CA GLN A 422 38.11 0.80 -14.96
C GLN A 422 37.45 2.11 -14.50
N ASN A 423 37.85 2.66 -13.37
CA ASN A 423 37.42 3.98 -12.93
C ASN A 423 37.82 5.06 -13.96
N ASP A 424 39.09 5.04 -14.42
CA ASP A 424 39.59 6.02 -15.39
C ASP A 424 38.86 5.88 -16.74
N TYR A 425 38.62 4.66 -17.19
CA TYR A 425 37.82 4.38 -18.38
C TYR A 425 36.40 4.93 -18.28
N LEU A 426 35.68 4.59 -17.22
CA LEU A 426 34.29 5.03 -17.02
C LEU A 426 34.19 6.54 -16.90
N ARG A 427 35.09 7.16 -16.17
CA ARG A 427 35.14 8.63 -16.00
C ARG A 427 35.37 9.32 -17.33
N ALA A 428 36.33 8.84 -18.14
CA ALA A 428 36.61 9.41 -19.46
C ALA A 428 35.41 9.25 -20.39
N LYS A 429 34.77 8.07 -20.40
CA LYS A 429 33.65 7.76 -21.27
C LYS A 429 32.40 8.61 -20.95
N TYR A 430 32.09 8.80 -19.67
CA TYR A 430 30.89 9.50 -19.22
C TYR A 430 31.13 10.98 -18.87
N GLY A 431 32.36 11.47 -19.04
CA GLY A 431 32.69 12.89 -18.89
C GLY A 431 32.80 13.38 -17.43
N TYR A 432 33.05 12.51 -16.46
CA TYR A 432 33.24 12.88 -15.05
C TYR A 432 34.69 13.26 -14.78
N ASN A 433 35.10 14.44 -15.24
CA ASN A 433 36.50 14.90 -15.14
C ASN A 433 36.82 15.61 -13.83
N ASP A 434 35.84 16.25 -13.21
CA ASP A 434 36.02 16.98 -11.96
C ASP A 434 36.05 16.00 -10.77
N ILE A 435 37.11 16.08 -9.96
CA ILE A 435 37.31 15.19 -8.79
C ILE A 435 37.65 16.05 -7.56
N TYR A 436 36.98 15.71 -6.46
CA TYR A 436 37.24 16.24 -5.14
C TYR A 436 37.78 15.13 -4.24
N GLY A 437 39.08 15.10 -4.00
CA GLY A 437 39.75 14.00 -3.29
C GLY A 437 39.91 12.72 -4.14
N GLU A 438 39.92 11.57 -3.49
CA GLU A 438 40.14 10.27 -4.17
C GLU A 438 38.85 9.78 -4.85
N PRO A 439 38.94 9.22 -6.07
CA PRO A 439 37.77 8.65 -6.75
C PRO A 439 37.40 7.25 -6.24
N LEU A 440 38.31 6.55 -5.60
CA LEU A 440 38.14 5.19 -5.09
C LEU A 440 38.48 5.13 -3.60
N GLU A 441 37.57 4.56 -2.81
CA GLU A 441 37.80 4.22 -1.42
C GLU A 441 37.83 2.69 -1.28
N PHE A 442 38.98 2.15 -0.83
CA PHE A 442 39.18 0.73 -0.57
C PHE A 442 39.01 0.45 0.92
N HIS A 443 38.02 -0.34 1.27
CA HIS A 443 37.72 -0.72 2.65
C HIS A 443 38.55 -1.92 3.10
N SER A 444 38.71 -2.11 4.41
CA SER A 444 39.50 -3.24 5.00
C SER A 444 38.98 -4.61 4.57
N THR A 445 37.67 -4.73 4.35
CA THR A 445 37.03 -5.97 3.87
C THR A 445 37.26 -6.28 2.40
N GLY A 446 37.81 -5.30 1.63
CA GLY A 446 37.92 -5.38 0.18
C GLY A 446 36.71 -4.87 -0.58
N MET A 447 35.68 -4.39 0.11
CA MET A 447 34.63 -3.56 -0.50
C MET A 447 35.27 -2.30 -1.11
N VAL A 448 34.75 -1.83 -2.23
CA VAL A 448 35.23 -0.61 -2.91
C VAL A 448 34.06 0.35 -3.13
N THR A 449 34.28 1.62 -2.85
CA THR A 449 33.35 2.69 -3.24
C THR A 449 33.99 3.53 -4.35
N MET A 450 33.33 3.60 -5.51
CA MET A 450 33.72 4.46 -6.64
C MET A 450 32.89 5.74 -6.59
N ALA A 451 33.50 6.81 -6.13
CA ALA A 451 32.87 8.12 -5.99
C ALA A 451 33.03 8.96 -7.27
N LEU A 452 31.95 9.13 -8.05
CA LEU A 452 32.00 9.85 -9.33
C LEU A 452 32.42 11.33 -9.19
N LEU A 453 32.10 11.97 -8.07
CA LEU A 453 32.58 13.30 -7.73
C LEU A 453 33.85 13.31 -6.85
N GLY A 454 34.31 12.13 -6.42
CA GLY A 454 35.37 11.98 -5.42
C GLY A 454 34.86 12.02 -3.98
N THR A 455 35.66 11.46 -3.08
CA THR A 455 35.29 11.24 -1.66
C THR A 455 35.10 12.53 -0.88
N GLU A 456 35.78 13.62 -1.25
CA GLU A 456 35.78 14.91 -0.57
C GLU A 456 34.85 15.95 -1.22
N ALA A 457 34.00 15.56 -2.18
CA ALA A 457 33.06 16.47 -2.80
C ALA A 457 32.11 17.08 -1.74
N PRO A 458 31.82 18.41 -1.82
CA PRO A 458 30.87 19.06 -0.93
C PRO A 458 29.51 18.36 -0.92
N VAL A 459 28.89 18.25 0.26
CA VAL A 459 27.60 17.57 0.45
C VAL A 459 26.51 18.14 -0.46
N GLU A 460 26.44 19.47 -0.57
CA GLU A 460 25.48 20.14 -1.46
C GLU A 460 25.66 19.78 -2.94
N LEU A 461 26.92 19.58 -3.37
CA LEU A 461 27.22 19.16 -4.74
C LEU A 461 26.82 17.70 -4.95
N LYS A 462 27.07 16.83 -3.97
CA LYS A 462 26.66 15.41 -3.99
C LYS A 462 25.14 15.29 -4.11
N HIS A 463 24.37 16.06 -3.33
CA HIS A 463 22.89 16.02 -3.38
C HIS A 463 22.32 16.52 -4.71
N LYS A 464 22.97 17.48 -5.37
CA LYS A 464 22.53 18.03 -6.67
C LYS A 464 22.99 17.20 -7.87
N PHE A 465 23.94 16.30 -7.68
CA PHE A 465 24.60 15.59 -8.78
C PHE A 465 23.66 14.66 -9.52
N ASP A 466 22.95 13.80 -8.80
CA ASP A 466 22.14 12.72 -9.36
C ASP A 466 21.04 12.31 -8.35
N PRO A 467 20.12 13.24 -8.01
CA PRO A 467 19.15 13.01 -6.94
C PRO A 467 18.16 11.89 -7.24
N ASP A 468 17.83 11.68 -8.51
CA ASP A 468 16.94 10.61 -9.01
C ASP A 468 17.72 9.39 -9.52
N ARG A 469 19.04 9.37 -9.36
CA ARG A 469 19.97 8.32 -9.84
C ARG A 469 19.94 8.08 -11.35
N ALA A 470 19.31 8.93 -12.13
CA ALA A 470 19.16 8.76 -13.57
C ALA A 470 20.51 8.64 -14.29
N LYS A 471 21.52 9.44 -13.92
CA LYS A 471 22.86 9.40 -14.51
C LYS A 471 23.55 8.06 -14.25
N ARG A 472 23.51 7.58 -13.00
CA ARG A 472 24.14 6.30 -12.62
C ARG A 472 23.36 5.11 -13.16
N ARG A 473 22.05 5.17 -13.31
CA ARG A 473 21.23 4.12 -13.97
C ARG A 473 21.63 3.93 -15.43
N VAL A 474 21.99 5.00 -16.16
CA VAL A 474 22.52 4.88 -17.53
C VAL A 474 23.85 4.11 -17.57
N MET A 475 24.71 4.30 -16.56
CA MET A 475 26.00 3.62 -16.48
C MET A 475 25.88 2.19 -15.96
N TYR A 476 24.88 1.92 -15.13
CA TYR A 476 24.77 0.71 -14.31
C TYR A 476 24.91 -0.61 -15.07
N PRO A 477 24.26 -0.82 -16.25
CA PRO A 477 24.42 -2.07 -17.00
C PRO A 477 25.88 -2.33 -17.42
N GLU A 478 26.61 -1.30 -17.84
CA GLU A 478 28.02 -1.41 -18.22
C GLU A 478 28.92 -1.64 -17.01
N VAL A 479 28.65 -0.95 -15.90
CA VAL A 479 29.40 -1.15 -14.66
C VAL A 479 29.21 -2.58 -14.16
N CYS A 480 28.01 -3.14 -14.23
CA CYS A 480 27.74 -4.54 -13.87
C CYS A 480 28.49 -5.53 -14.77
N GLU A 481 28.59 -5.26 -16.07
CA GLU A 481 29.32 -6.13 -17.01
C GLU A 481 30.83 -6.10 -16.77
N ILE A 482 31.39 -4.90 -16.53
CA ILE A 482 32.81 -4.73 -16.22
C ILE A 482 33.17 -5.41 -14.88
N PHE A 483 32.35 -5.21 -13.85
CA PHE A 483 32.58 -5.70 -12.49
C PHE A 483 31.76 -6.96 -12.16
N LYS A 484 31.58 -7.84 -13.14
CA LYS A 484 30.73 -9.05 -13.03
C LYS A 484 31.09 -10.00 -11.88
N ASP A 485 32.32 -9.93 -11.36
CA ASP A 485 32.75 -10.73 -10.23
C ASP A 485 32.42 -10.10 -8.85
N TYR A 486 31.81 -8.93 -8.87
CA TYR A 486 31.34 -8.19 -7.70
C TYR A 486 29.81 -8.04 -7.72
N SER A 487 29.22 -7.84 -6.55
CA SER A 487 27.89 -7.25 -6.43
C SER A 487 28.03 -5.74 -6.55
N VAL A 488 27.28 -5.13 -7.49
CA VAL A 488 27.36 -3.69 -7.80
C VAL A 488 26.11 -3.00 -7.33
N TYR A 489 26.26 -1.87 -6.62
CA TYR A 489 25.15 -1.04 -6.15
C TYR A 489 25.33 0.40 -6.58
N ILE A 490 24.22 1.06 -6.88
CA ILE A 490 24.17 2.52 -7.04
C ILE A 490 24.15 3.11 -5.62
N GLY A 491 25.33 3.30 -5.03
CA GLY A 491 25.51 3.67 -3.63
C GLY A 491 25.39 5.17 -3.38
N GLY A 492 24.92 5.55 -2.21
CA GLY A 492 24.89 6.94 -1.75
C GLY A 492 24.33 7.93 -2.75
N SER A 493 24.79 9.20 -2.68
CA SER A 493 24.32 10.28 -3.56
C SER A 493 25.11 10.44 -4.86
N SER A 494 26.31 9.83 -4.98
CA SER A 494 27.20 10.04 -6.15
C SER A 494 28.19 8.89 -6.39
N SER A 495 27.94 7.70 -5.89
CA SER A 495 28.89 6.59 -5.97
C SER A 495 28.27 5.29 -6.52
N PHE A 496 29.15 4.35 -6.88
CA PHE A 496 28.87 2.93 -6.96
C PHE A 496 29.62 2.21 -5.84
N ASP A 497 28.97 1.22 -5.22
CA ASP A 497 29.58 0.37 -4.23
C ASP A 497 29.75 -1.04 -4.79
N PHE A 498 30.86 -1.69 -4.45
CA PHE A 498 31.24 -3.03 -4.91
C PHE A 498 31.56 -3.90 -3.72
N SER A 499 30.77 -4.92 -3.47
CA SER A 499 31.07 -5.96 -2.48
C SER A 499 31.47 -7.26 -3.15
N ALA A 500 32.11 -8.18 -2.43
CA ALA A 500 32.32 -9.54 -2.92
C ALA A 500 30.94 -10.16 -3.24
N ARG A 501 30.84 -10.90 -4.36
CA ARG A 501 29.57 -11.29 -5.00
C ARG A 501 28.59 -12.04 -4.09
N GLN A 502 29.07 -12.77 -3.10
CA GLN A 502 28.26 -13.49 -2.13
C GLN A 502 27.70 -12.63 -0.99
N TYR A 503 28.09 -11.33 -0.92
CA TYR A 503 27.65 -10.42 0.14
C TYR A 503 26.68 -9.39 -0.39
N ASN A 504 25.51 -9.37 0.21
CA ASN A 504 24.43 -8.40 -0.01
C ASN A 504 23.52 -8.38 1.22
N LYS A 505 22.65 -7.38 1.32
CA LYS A 505 21.82 -7.20 2.50
C LYS A 505 20.81 -8.33 2.73
N TYR A 506 20.33 -9.00 1.68
CA TYR A 506 19.47 -10.18 1.83
C TYR A 506 20.21 -11.33 2.51
N ASP A 507 21.33 -11.78 1.92
CA ASP A 507 22.09 -12.92 2.46
C ASP A 507 22.63 -12.60 3.86
N ALA A 508 23.04 -11.36 4.12
CA ALA A 508 23.41 -10.90 5.47
C ALA A 508 22.27 -11.08 6.47
N SER A 509 21.06 -10.61 6.12
CA SER A 509 19.87 -10.71 6.99
C SER A 509 19.47 -12.16 7.26
N VAL A 510 19.40 -12.98 6.22
CA VAL A 510 18.98 -14.40 6.34
C VAL A 510 20.01 -15.23 7.10
N ASN A 511 21.31 -15.02 6.86
CA ASN A 511 22.37 -15.73 7.57
C ASN A 511 22.40 -15.34 9.07
N TYR A 512 22.23 -14.06 9.38
CA TYR A 512 22.10 -13.59 10.76
C TYR A 512 20.87 -14.18 11.41
N ALA A 513 19.71 -14.16 10.73
CA ALA A 513 18.49 -14.77 11.21
C ALA A 513 18.67 -16.25 11.57
N ALA A 514 19.25 -17.03 10.65
CA ALA A 514 19.51 -18.45 10.87
C ALA A 514 20.45 -18.71 12.05
N ALA A 515 21.51 -17.91 12.20
CA ALA A 515 22.43 -18.00 13.33
C ALA A 515 21.77 -17.71 14.68
N HIS A 516 20.68 -16.90 14.70
CA HIS A 516 19.93 -16.54 15.88
C HIS A 516 18.60 -17.31 16.04
N GLY A 517 18.37 -18.36 15.24
CA GLY A 517 17.22 -19.24 15.37
C GLY A 517 15.93 -18.72 14.78
N PHE A 518 16.00 -17.73 13.89
CA PHE A 518 14.86 -17.20 13.14
C PHE A 518 14.79 -17.80 11.73
N THR A 519 13.57 -17.98 11.21
CA THR A 519 13.31 -18.37 9.82
C THR A 519 13.07 -17.14 8.94
N PRO A 520 13.27 -17.22 7.60
CA PRO A 520 13.10 -16.05 6.73
C PRO A 520 11.71 -15.39 6.81
N ASP A 521 10.64 -16.16 7.01
CA ASP A 521 9.27 -15.65 7.21
C ASP A 521 9.11 -14.82 8.50
N GLN A 522 10.01 -15.01 9.48
CA GLN A 522 10.04 -14.23 10.72
C GLN A 522 10.86 -12.95 10.61
N VAL A 523 11.51 -12.70 9.46
CA VAL A 523 12.33 -11.52 9.22
C VAL A 523 11.50 -10.46 8.50
N LEU A 524 11.69 -9.19 8.89
CA LEU A 524 11.20 -8.03 8.17
C LEU A 524 12.36 -7.07 7.97
N PHE A 525 12.62 -6.70 6.71
CA PHE A 525 13.64 -5.72 6.37
C PHE A 525 13.04 -4.32 6.20
N ILE A 526 13.64 -3.32 6.80
CA ILE A 526 13.23 -1.92 6.70
C ILE A 526 14.38 -1.13 6.03
N GLY A 527 14.10 -0.52 4.89
CA GLY A 527 15.11 0.18 4.08
C GLY A 527 14.52 1.24 3.18
N ASP A 528 15.37 1.94 2.41
CA ASP A 528 14.95 3.03 1.51
C ASP A 528 15.27 2.77 0.03
N ASP A 529 16.05 1.72 -0.28
CA ASP A 529 16.69 1.60 -1.60
C ASP A 529 16.45 0.23 -2.26
N PHE A 530 15.17 -0.12 -2.47
CA PHE A 530 14.77 -1.40 -3.08
C PHE A 530 14.72 -1.38 -4.61
N ALA A 531 14.90 -0.21 -5.26
CA ALA A 531 14.92 -0.12 -6.72
C ALA A 531 16.09 -0.93 -7.34
N ASP A 532 15.99 -1.26 -8.64
CA ASP A 532 17.04 -1.99 -9.34
C ASP A 532 18.38 -1.30 -9.22
N GLY A 533 19.38 -2.06 -8.78
CA GLY A 533 20.71 -1.57 -8.48
C GLY A 533 20.86 -0.86 -7.13
N GLY A 534 19.81 -0.70 -6.38
CA GLY A 534 19.84 -0.13 -5.04
C GLY A 534 20.47 -1.06 -4.00
N GLY A 535 20.87 -0.48 -2.86
CA GLY A 535 21.53 -1.23 -1.77
C GLY A 535 20.66 -2.33 -1.17
N ASP A 536 19.33 -2.15 -1.17
CA ASP A 536 18.33 -3.09 -0.64
C ASP A 536 17.69 -3.98 -1.72
N SER A 537 18.06 -3.79 -3.00
CA SER A 537 17.43 -4.46 -4.13
C SER A 537 17.42 -5.99 -4.02
N HIS A 538 18.47 -6.60 -3.48
CA HIS A 538 18.53 -8.05 -3.28
C HIS A 538 17.50 -8.56 -2.27
N VAL A 539 17.12 -7.76 -1.29
CA VAL A 539 16.06 -8.09 -0.32
C VAL A 539 14.73 -8.29 -1.06
N ARG A 540 14.37 -7.35 -1.94
CA ARG A 540 13.19 -7.41 -2.78
C ARG A 540 13.28 -8.57 -3.79
N ILE A 541 14.35 -8.63 -4.57
CA ILE A 541 14.52 -9.62 -5.67
C ILE A 541 14.49 -11.06 -5.17
N LYS A 542 15.02 -11.32 -3.97
CA LYS A 542 15.05 -12.65 -3.36
C LYS A 542 13.84 -12.96 -2.48
N GLY A 543 12.87 -12.03 -2.37
CA GLY A 543 11.56 -12.27 -1.76
C GLY A 543 11.54 -12.28 -0.24
N LEU A 544 12.41 -11.52 0.44
CA LEU A 544 12.26 -11.27 1.86
C LEU A 544 11.23 -10.16 2.09
N ASP A 545 10.39 -10.30 3.11
CA ASP A 545 9.42 -9.25 3.46
C ASP A 545 10.13 -7.95 3.82
N TYR A 546 9.66 -6.83 3.28
CA TYR A 546 10.28 -5.53 3.51
C TYR A 546 9.26 -4.38 3.64
N ILE A 547 9.69 -3.29 4.28
CA ILE A 547 9.00 -2.01 4.30
C ILE A 547 9.91 -0.95 3.68
N TRP A 548 9.37 -0.21 2.71
CA TRP A 548 10.07 0.87 2.04
C TRP A 548 9.88 2.19 2.79
N ILE A 549 10.96 2.75 3.30
CA ILE A 549 10.97 4.08 3.92
C ILE A 549 11.39 5.10 2.85
N THR A 550 10.52 6.00 2.47
CA THR A 550 10.83 7.06 1.49
C THR A 550 11.20 8.39 2.15
N ASP A 551 10.93 8.51 3.44
CA ASP A 551 11.26 9.67 4.28
C ASP A 551 11.58 9.19 5.70
N TYR A 552 12.86 9.21 6.05
CA TYR A 552 13.32 8.73 7.36
C TYR A 552 12.69 9.49 8.55
N THR A 553 12.26 10.73 8.33
CA THR A 553 11.59 11.53 9.39
C THR A 553 10.21 10.99 9.73
N LYS A 554 9.61 10.22 8.82
CA LYS A 554 8.30 9.56 8.98
C LYS A 554 8.41 8.09 9.39
N ALA A 555 9.60 7.56 9.57
CA ALA A 555 9.77 6.16 9.97
C ALA A 555 8.95 5.77 11.22
N PRO A 556 8.83 6.61 12.29
CA PRO A 556 7.97 6.29 13.43
C PRO A 556 6.48 6.19 13.08
N GLU A 557 6.00 6.97 12.11
CA GLU A 557 4.62 6.93 11.63
C GLU A 557 4.39 5.66 10.78
N ILE A 558 5.25 5.43 9.80
CA ILE A 558 5.17 4.28 8.87
C ILE A 558 5.23 2.96 9.64
N LEU A 559 6.10 2.84 10.65
CA LEU A 559 6.30 1.63 11.43
C LEU A 559 5.40 1.53 12.68
N SER A 560 4.44 2.46 12.85
CA SER A 560 3.57 2.51 14.05
C SER A 560 2.76 1.22 14.26
N PHE A 561 2.47 0.47 13.21
CA PHE A 561 1.75 -0.80 13.28
C PHE A 561 2.56 -1.91 13.96
N LEU A 562 3.89 -1.87 13.93
CA LEU A 562 4.75 -2.82 14.64
C LEU A 562 4.77 -2.57 16.15
N VAL A 563 4.41 -1.36 16.58
CA VAL A 563 4.39 -0.96 17.98
C VAL A 563 3.07 -1.33 18.68
N LYS A 564 1.98 -1.38 17.90
CA LYS A 564 0.65 -1.80 18.37
C LYS A 564 0.64 -3.30 18.64
#